data_e49bc82e66d7c91c1fffe158e4aea76b
#
_entry.id   e49bc82e66d7c91c1fffe158e4aea76b
#
_cell.length_a   1.000
_cell.length_b   1.000
_cell.length_c   1.000
_cell.angle_alpha   90.00
_cell.angle_beta   90.00
_cell.angle_gamma   90.00
#
_symmetry.space_group_name_H-M   'P 1'
#
loop_
_entity.id
_entity.type
_entity.pdbx_description
1 polymer ?
#
loop_
_entity_poly.entity_id
_entity_poly.type
_entity_poly.pdbx_seq_one_letter_code
_entity_poly.pdbx_strand_id
1 'polypeptide(L)'
;MLNWVNRFSIFCFLDNRQYDFSEPAFECLLAAGAVKMLAADAGTAFDQLRQFYEANEGEWLFGHLGYDLKNETEALQSRHPDRLGFRDLAFFIPEYVIRLEEEKISLYGQGNLEDIYRQIDESPATLSERKDAAFPVIHHRISEHDYLAAVSALRQHILRGDCYEINFCQEFYAEDVRIDPLIVFDKLAAISPNPFSAYYRFNDQYCVCASPERYLQKKGNRICSQPIKGTSRRQLANAIADDTAKRYLAESAKEKSENVMVVDLVRNDLSRVCRPGSVTVDELFGIYSFPQVHQMISTVSGELAEGYDWIDCIKATFPMGSMTGAPKKKVMELIDSYEQSRRGLFSGSIGYVNPSGDFDFNVVIRSLFYNAATRYLSFQTGGGITYNSKPEDEYAESLLKGEAMMQILST
;
A
#
# COMPACT_ATOMS: atom_id res chain seq x y z
N MET A 1 0.08 -17.23 -15.39
CA MET A 1 0.01 -17.19 -13.90
C MET A 1 -1.28 -16.57 -13.39
N LEU A 2 -1.68 -15.36 -13.81
CA LEU A 2 -2.85 -14.64 -13.27
C LEU A 2 -4.17 -15.40 -13.48
N ASN A 3 -4.42 -15.96 -14.66
CA ASN A 3 -5.60 -16.80 -14.91
C ASN A 3 -5.60 -18.08 -14.07
N TRP A 4 -4.41 -18.65 -13.83
CA TRP A 4 -4.27 -19.84 -13.00
C TRP A 4 -4.56 -19.53 -11.53
N VAL A 5 -4.01 -18.43 -10.99
CA VAL A 5 -4.17 -18.08 -9.58
C VAL A 5 -5.61 -17.65 -9.24
N ASN A 6 -6.34 -17.10 -10.18
CA ASN A 6 -7.72 -16.62 -9.94
C ASN A 6 -8.70 -17.76 -9.57
N ARG A 7 -8.26 -19.04 -9.71
CA ARG A 7 -9.03 -20.23 -9.24
C ARG A 7 -9.00 -20.40 -7.71
N PHE A 8 -8.04 -19.77 -7.02
CA PHE A 8 -7.90 -19.88 -5.58
C PHE A 8 -8.71 -18.79 -4.87
N SER A 9 -9.29 -19.12 -3.73
CA SER A 9 -10.03 -18.16 -2.88
C SER A 9 -9.11 -17.24 -2.07
N ILE A 10 -7.83 -17.65 -1.90
CA ILE A 10 -6.81 -16.87 -1.20
C ILE A 10 -5.55 -16.88 -2.05
N PHE A 11 -5.04 -15.70 -2.38
CA PHE A 11 -3.77 -15.54 -3.08
C PHE A 11 -3.21 -14.13 -2.92
N CYS A 12 -1.91 -14.01 -3.14
CA CYS A 12 -1.19 -12.75 -3.20
C CYS A 12 -0.21 -12.77 -4.38
N PHE A 13 -0.43 -11.92 -5.36
CA PHE A 13 0.49 -11.68 -6.48
C PHE A 13 1.13 -10.32 -6.31
N LEU A 14 2.46 -10.30 -6.18
CA LEU A 14 3.28 -9.11 -6.06
C LEU A 14 4.11 -8.97 -7.33
N ASP A 15 4.13 -7.78 -7.92
CA ASP A 15 4.77 -7.51 -9.21
C ASP A 15 5.55 -6.20 -9.13
N ASN A 16 6.86 -6.25 -9.40
CA ASN A 16 7.69 -5.06 -9.43
C ASN A 16 7.61 -4.29 -10.76
N ARG A 17 6.85 -4.77 -11.72
CA ARG A 17 6.65 -4.16 -13.05
C ARG A 17 7.97 -3.87 -13.80
N GLN A 18 8.95 -4.74 -13.62
CA GLN A 18 10.29 -4.65 -14.22
C GLN A 18 11.05 -3.36 -13.85
N TYR A 19 10.74 -2.79 -12.67
CA TYR A 19 11.57 -1.72 -12.13
C TYR A 19 12.90 -2.29 -11.63
N ASP A 20 13.98 -1.66 -12.05
CA ASP A 20 15.32 -1.98 -11.61
C ASP A 20 15.58 -1.38 -10.23
N PHE A 21 15.17 -2.13 -9.21
CA PHE A 21 15.61 -1.90 -7.84
C PHE A 21 16.72 -2.90 -7.53
N SER A 22 17.72 -2.45 -6.81
CA SER A 22 18.71 -3.36 -6.24
C SER A 22 18.07 -4.45 -5.36
N GLU A 23 16.82 -4.23 -4.92
CA GLU A 23 16.00 -5.15 -4.13
C GLU A 23 14.51 -4.74 -4.17
N PRO A 24 13.54 -5.69 -4.30
CA PRO A 24 13.72 -7.15 -4.26
C PRO A 24 14.30 -7.70 -5.55
N ALA A 25 15.02 -8.82 -5.44
CA ALA A 25 15.62 -9.51 -6.57
C ALA A 25 14.64 -10.43 -7.32
N PHE A 26 13.35 -10.10 -7.42
CA PHE A 26 12.36 -10.85 -8.21
C PHE A 26 11.48 -9.88 -9.02
N GLU A 27 11.10 -10.29 -10.22
CA GLU A 27 10.16 -9.54 -11.06
C GLU A 27 8.73 -9.70 -10.52
N CYS A 28 8.34 -10.94 -10.17
CA CYS A 28 7.10 -11.18 -9.45
C CYS A 28 7.20 -12.33 -8.46
N LEU A 29 6.34 -12.28 -7.44
CA LEU A 29 6.20 -13.28 -6.41
C LEU A 29 4.71 -13.59 -6.23
N LEU A 30 4.33 -14.86 -6.43
CA LEU A 30 2.95 -15.32 -6.35
C LEU A 30 2.81 -16.35 -5.25
N ALA A 31 1.88 -16.13 -4.33
CA ALA A 31 1.40 -17.11 -3.36
C ALA A 31 -0.02 -17.53 -3.72
N ALA A 32 -0.29 -18.81 -3.83
CA ALA A 32 -1.58 -19.37 -4.23
C ALA A 32 -2.06 -20.45 -3.27
N GLY A 33 -3.35 -20.40 -2.92
CA GLY A 33 -3.96 -21.29 -1.93
C GLY A 33 -3.54 -20.96 -0.49
N ALA A 34 -4.12 -21.62 0.47
CA ALA A 34 -3.77 -21.45 1.90
C ALA A 34 -3.81 -22.79 2.61
N VAL A 35 -2.65 -23.28 3.06
CA VAL A 35 -2.54 -24.45 3.93
C VAL A 35 -3.00 -24.13 5.34
N LYS A 36 -2.60 -22.95 5.84
CA LYS A 36 -3.01 -22.37 7.12
C LYS A 36 -3.24 -20.89 6.95
N MET A 37 -4.13 -20.32 7.74
CA MET A 37 -4.40 -18.89 7.73
C MET A 37 -4.73 -18.37 9.12
N LEU A 38 -4.41 -17.10 9.34
CA LEU A 38 -4.81 -16.28 10.47
C LEU A 38 -5.59 -15.08 9.94
N ALA A 39 -6.70 -14.74 10.58
CA ALA A 39 -7.43 -13.50 10.33
C ALA A 39 -7.92 -12.94 11.68
N ALA A 40 -7.54 -11.73 12.00
CA ALA A 40 -7.79 -11.11 13.31
C ALA A 40 -8.15 -9.63 13.17
N ASP A 41 -8.91 -9.11 14.14
CA ASP A 41 -9.15 -7.68 14.29
C ASP A 41 -8.28 -7.11 15.40
N ALA A 42 -8.05 -5.80 15.36
CA ALA A 42 -7.27 -5.07 16.34
C ALA A 42 -7.73 -5.33 17.79
N GLY A 43 -6.79 -5.41 18.69
CA GLY A 43 -6.97 -5.70 20.11
C GLY A 43 -6.03 -6.80 20.61
N THR A 44 -5.88 -7.88 19.86
CA THR A 44 -4.92 -8.97 20.11
C THR A 44 -4.32 -9.52 18.81
N ALA A 45 -4.43 -8.78 17.71
CA ALA A 45 -4.02 -9.24 16.39
C ALA A 45 -2.52 -9.52 16.32
N PHE A 46 -1.67 -8.67 16.92
CA PHE A 46 -0.22 -8.89 16.94
C PHE A 46 0.19 -10.08 17.80
N ASP A 47 -0.49 -10.33 18.92
CA ASP A 47 -0.21 -11.50 19.77
C ASP A 47 -0.62 -12.79 19.04
N GLN A 48 -1.76 -12.80 18.34
CA GLN A 48 -2.19 -13.92 17.51
C GLN A 48 -1.21 -14.15 16.34
N LEU A 49 -0.72 -13.07 15.71
CA LEU A 49 0.26 -13.16 14.64
C LEU A 49 1.57 -13.78 15.13
N ARG A 50 2.04 -13.39 16.32
CA ARG A 50 3.23 -13.98 16.94
C ARG A 50 3.08 -15.47 17.17
N GLN A 51 1.96 -15.89 17.78
CA GLN A 51 1.68 -17.33 18.01
C GLN A 51 1.60 -18.09 16.67
N PHE A 52 0.98 -17.50 15.65
CA PHE A 52 0.88 -18.09 14.32
C PHE A 52 2.24 -18.22 13.66
N TYR A 53 3.09 -17.20 13.75
CA TYR A 53 4.45 -17.21 13.20
C TYR A 53 5.34 -18.23 13.91
N GLU A 54 5.37 -18.23 15.24
CA GLU A 54 6.18 -19.17 16.04
C GLU A 54 5.77 -20.65 15.80
N ALA A 55 4.47 -20.91 15.61
CA ALA A 55 3.98 -22.26 15.28
C ALA A 55 4.29 -22.70 13.84
N ASN A 56 4.82 -21.82 13.00
CA ASN A 56 5.07 -22.05 11.58
C ASN A 56 6.39 -21.39 11.12
N GLU A 57 7.39 -21.37 12.02
CA GLU A 57 8.70 -20.83 11.72
C GLU A 57 9.34 -21.55 10.51
N GLY A 58 9.98 -20.78 9.62
CA GLY A 58 10.59 -21.29 8.41
C GLY A 58 9.64 -21.45 7.22
N GLU A 59 8.37 -21.08 7.35
CA GLU A 59 7.41 -21.06 6.26
C GLU A 59 7.32 -19.66 5.61
N TRP A 60 6.86 -19.64 4.35
CA TRP A 60 6.45 -18.40 3.71
C TRP A 60 5.13 -17.91 4.31
N LEU A 61 5.05 -16.63 4.65
CA LEU A 61 3.82 -15.96 5.02
C LEU A 61 3.51 -14.84 4.02
N PHE A 62 2.27 -14.77 3.58
CA PHE A 62 1.75 -13.67 2.78
C PHE A 62 0.51 -13.11 3.44
N GLY A 63 0.28 -11.81 3.31
CA GLY A 63 -0.89 -11.24 3.94
C GLY A 63 -0.95 -9.73 3.90
N HIS A 64 -1.83 -9.21 4.74
CA HIS A 64 -2.05 -7.78 4.85
C HIS A 64 -2.16 -7.30 6.30
N LEU A 65 -1.90 -6.01 6.45
CA LEU A 65 -2.05 -5.22 7.65
C LEU A 65 -3.01 -4.07 7.32
N GLY A 66 -4.18 -4.02 7.93
CA GLY A 66 -5.15 -2.94 7.78
C GLY A 66 -4.78 -1.72 8.63
N TYR A 67 -5.12 -0.52 8.15
CA TYR A 67 -4.85 0.74 8.86
C TYR A 67 -5.40 0.73 10.29
N ASP A 68 -6.51 0.04 10.51
CA ASP A 68 -7.20 0.00 11.81
C ASP A 68 -6.47 -0.79 12.90
N LEU A 69 -5.35 -1.47 12.58
CA LEU A 69 -4.40 -1.96 13.58
C LEU A 69 -3.84 -0.84 14.48
N LYS A 70 -3.96 0.43 14.05
CA LYS A 70 -3.71 1.61 14.91
C LYS A 70 -4.48 1.56 16.23
N ASN A 71 -5.64 0.91 16.24
CA ASN A 71 -6.46 0.77 17.44
C ASN A 71 -5.78 -0.09 18.51
N GLU A 72 -4.92 -1.03 18.09
CA GLU A 72 -4.11 -1.84 19.01
C GLU A 72 -2.78 -1.16 19.37
N THR A 73 -2.10 -0.50 18.40
CA THR A 73 -0.80 0.13 18.65
C THR A 73 -0.90 1.41 19.47
N GLU A 74 -2.00 2.19 19.32
CA GLU A 74 -2.14 3.52 19.94
C GLU A 74 -3.38 3.63 20.87
N ALA A 75 -4.07 2.51 21.11
CA ALA A 75 -5.31 2.46 21.92
C ALA A 75 -6.38 3.46 21.43
N LEU A 76 -6.60 3.46 20.11
CA LEU A 76 -7.62 4.28 19.44
C LEU A 76 -8.88 3.45 19.12
N GLN A 77 -9.87 4.10 18.52
CA GLN A 77 -11.08 3.47 18.00
C GLN A 77 -11.44 4.04 16.65
N SER A 78 -11.94 3.21 15.75
CA SER A 78 -12.48 3.63 14.46
C SER A 78 -13.99 3.72 14.53
N ARG A 79 -14.56 4.90 14.20
CA ARG A 79 -16.01 5.20 14.38
C ARG A 79 -16.83 4.87 13.14
N HIS A 80 -16.18 4.81 11.98
CA HIS A 80 -16.87 4.63 10.71
C HIS A 80 -17.11 3.15 10.41
N PRO A 81 -18.21 2.81 9.70
CA PRO A 81 -18.51 1.44 9.32
C PRO A 81 -17.51 0.90 8.32
N ASP A 82 -17.12 -0.36 8.49
CA ASP A 82 -16.43 -1.11 7.45
C ASP A 82 -17.45 -1.64 6.43
N ARG A 83 -17.24 -1.34 5.15
CA ARG A 83 -18.08 -1.79 4.04
C ARG A 83 -17.41 -2.84 3.16
N LEU A 84 -16.10 -2.97 3.25
CA LEU A 84 -15.29 -3.91 2.49
C LEU A 84 -15.15 -5.27 3.19
N GLY A 85 -15.09 -5.29 4.53
CA GLY A 85 -15.03 -6.50 5.33
C GLY A 85 -13.64 -7.16 5.39
N PHE A 86 -12.57 -6.45 5.00
CA PHE A 86 -11.23 -6.94 5.30
C PHE A 86 -11.00 -6.96 6.81
N ARG A 87 -10.45 -8.06 7.31
CA ARG A 87 -9.98 -8.10 8.71
C ARG A 87 -8.84 -7.10 8.90
N ASP A 88 -8.62 -6.64 10.12
CA ASP A 88 -7.53 -5.68 10.38
C ASP A 88 -6.15 -6.30 10.14
N LEU A 89 -6.04 -7.62 10.25
CA LEU A 89 -4.85 -8.40 9.93
C LEU A 89 -5.26 -9.74 9.34
N ALA A 90 -4.62 -10.14 8.22
CA ALA A 90 -4.70 -11.52 7.76
C ALA A 90 -3.39 -11.97 7.14
N PHE A 91 -2.95 -13.17 7.51
CA PHE A 91 -1.78 -13.86 6.96
C PHE A 91 -2.12 -15.31 6.64
N PHE A 92 -1.44 -15.85 5.63
CA PHE A 92 -1.59 -17.25 5.25
C PHE A 92 -0.26 -17.87 4.84
N ILE A 93 -0.15 -19.17 5.05
CA ILE A 93 0.91 -20.03 4.51
C ILE A 93 0.38 -20.58 3.20
N PRO A 94 1.01 -20.27 2.06
CA PRO A 94 0.50 -20.67 0.76
C PRO A 94 0.69 -22.17 0.48
N GLU A 95 -0.17 -22.75 -0.35
CA GLU A 95 0.03 -24.07 -0.92
C GLU A 95 1.16 -24.06 -1.94
N TYR A 96 1.26 -22.99 -2.72
CA TYR A 96 2.27 -22.81 -3.77
C TYR A 96 2.85 -21.40 -3.70
N VAL A 97 4.19 -21.30 -3.83
CA VAL A 97 4.90 -20.04 -4.07
C VAL A 97 5.61 -20.14 -5.41
N ILE A 98 5.39 -19.15 -6.26
CA ILE A 98 6.03 -19.04 -7.57
C ILE A 98 6.80 -17.72 -7.60
N ARG A 99 8.10 -17.82 -7.88
CA ARG A 99 9.00 -16.68 -7.95
C ARG A 99 9.59 -16.61 -9.35
N LEU A 100 9.46 -15.47 -10.00
CA LEU A 100 10.06 -15.14 -11.28
C LEU A 100 11.22 -14.17 -11.06
N GLU A 101 12.38 -14.55 -11.56
CA GLU A 101 13.61 -13.74 -11.53
C GLU A 101 14.25 -13.82 -12.90
N GLU A 102 14.39 -12.70 -13.59
CA GLU A 102 14.94 -12.64 -14.95
C GLU A 102 14.35 -13.76 -15.85
N GLU A 103 15.15 -14.78 -16.18
CA GLU A 103 14.74 -15.88 -17.03
C GLU A 103 14.42 -17.18 -16.21
N LYS A 104 14.37 -17.10 -14.87
CA LYS A 104 14.20 -18.24 -13.99
C LYS A 104 12.87 -18.22 -13.28
N ILE A 105 12.10 -19.32 -13.37
CA ILE A 105 10.92 -19.58 -12.55
C ILE A 105 11.29 -20.59 -11.47
N SER A 106 11.02 -20.26 -10.22
CA SER A 106 11.15 -21.16 -9.08
C SER A 106 9.76 -21.44 -8.49
N LEU A 107 9.42 -22.73 -8.34
CA LEU A 107 8.17 -23.18 -7.75
C LEU A 107 8.47 -23.87 -6.41
N TYR A 108 7.70 -23.52 -5.39
CA TYR A 108 7.72 -24.15 -4.08
C TYR A 108 6.31 -24.59 -3.72
N GLY A 109 6.15 -25.73 -3.07
CA GLY A 109 4.85 -26.26 -2.64
C GLY A 109 4.88 -27.76 -2.48
N GLN A 110 3.71 -28.35 -2.23
CA GLN A 110 3.54 -29.79 -2.08
C GLN A 110 2.99 -30.43 -3.36
N GLY A 111 3.28 -31.74 -3.56
CA GLY A 111 2.78 -32.50 -4.69
C GLY A 111 3.67 -32.44 -5.93
N ASN A 112 3.07 -32.67 -7.11
CA ASN A 112 3.79 -32.66 -8.37
C ASN A 112 3.91 -31.25 -8.96
N LEU A 113 5.05 -30.60 -8.73
CA LEU A 113 5.31 -29.24 -9.20
C LEU A 113 5.38 -29.13 -10.73
N GLU A 114 5.73 -30.21 -11.45
CA GLU A 114 5.71 -30.23 -12.92
C GLU A 114 4.28 -30.11 -13.46
N ASP A 115 3.32 -30.74 -12.81
CA ASP A 115 1.90 -30.62 -13.18
C ASP A 115 1.38 -29.20 -12.90
N ILE A 116 1.82 -28.58 -11.80
CA ILE A 116 1.49 -27.19 -11.51
C ILE A 116 2.08 -26.25 -12.57
N TYR A 117 3.34 -26.45 -12.93
CA TYR A 117 3.98 -25.68 -14.00
C TYR A 117 3.20 -25.81 -15.31
N ARG A 118 2.83 -27.05 -15.70
CA ARG A 118 2.05 -27.32 -16.92
C ARG A 118 0.68 -26.62 -16.88
N GLN A 119 -0.03 -26.66 -15.74
CA GLN A 119 -1.30 -25.95 -15.58
C GLN A 119 -1.17 -24.43 -15.72
N ILE A 120 -0.03 -23.85 -15.29
CA ILE A 120 0.26 -22.44 -15.44
C ILE A 120 0.54 -22.12 -16.91
N ASP A 121 1.35 -22.93 -17.58
CA ASP A 121 1.77 -22.76 -18.98
C ASP A 121 0.58 -22.91 -19.94
N GLU A 122 -0.29 -23.89 -19.70
CA GLU A 122 -1.51 -24.13 -20.47
C GLU A 122 -2.65 -23.14 -20.17
N SER A 123 -2.51 -22.31 -19.12
CA SER A 123 -3.53 -21.32 -18.79
C SER A 123 -3.58 -20.22 -19.86
N PRO A 124 -4.78 -19.79 -20.30
CA PRO A 124 -4.90 -18.76 -21.32
C PRO A 124 -4.09 -17.51 -20.97
N ALA A 125 -3.31 -17.03 -21.92
CA ALA A 125 -2.55 -15.78 -21.75
C ALA A 125 -3.46 -14.55 -21.84
N THR A 126 -4.57 -14.66 -22.60
CA THR A 126 -5.53 -13.57 -22.82
C THR A 126 -6.64 -13.60 -21.79
N LEU A 127 -6.95 -12.44 -21.24
CA LEU A 127 -8.13 -12.22 -20.40
C LEU A 127 -9.35 -12.05 -21.32
N SER A 128 -10.41 -12.80 -21.09
CA SER A 128 -11.66 -12.63 -21.85
C SER A 128 -12.50 -11.54 -21.21
N GLU A 129 -12.63 -10.41 -21.87
CA GLU A 129 -13.54 -9.35 -21.43
C GLU A 129 -15.00 -9.83 -21.44
N ARG A 130 -15.71 -9.64 -20.33
CA ARG A 130 -17.17 -9.76 -20.31
C ARG A 130 -17.76 -8.51 -20.95
N LYS A 131 -18.35 -8.66 -22.12
CA LYS A 131 -18.93 -7.56 -22.94
C LYS A 131 -20.16 -6.85 -22.33
N ASP A 132 -20.72 -7.33 -21.22
CA ASP A 132 -22.04 -6.90 -20.75
C ASP A 132 -22.01 -6.21 -19.35
N ALA A 133 -20.86 -5.80 -18.84
CA ALA A 133 -20.81 -5.08 -17.57
C ALA A 133 -21.05 -3.57 -17.80
N ALA A 134 -22.15 -3.03 -17.24
CA ALA A 134 -22.34 -1.59 -17.19
C ALA A 134 -21.25 -0.95 -16.32
N PHE A 135 -20.76 0.23 -16.73
CA PHE A 135 -19.79 0.97 -15.94
C PHE A 135 -20.40 1.39 -14.59
N PRO A 136 -19.68 1.25 -13.48
CA PRO A 136 -20.19 1.65 -12.18
C PRO A 136 -20.38 3.17 -12.10
N VAL A 137 -21.48 3.59 -11.48
CA VAL A 137 -21.64 5.00 -11.10
C VAL A 137 -20.85 5.24 -9.81
N ILE A 138 -19.82 6.06 -9.90
CA ILE A 138 -18.95 6.35 -8.76
C ILE A 138 -19.51 7.53 -7.97
N HIS A 139 -19.70 7.32 -6.68
CA HIS A 139 -20.14 8.32 -5.71
C HIS A 139 -18.98 8.82 -4.89
N HIS A 140 -19.01 10.08 -4.48
CA HIS A 140 -18.09 10.67 -3.52
C HIS A 140 -18.67 10.51 -2.12
N ARG A 141 -17.90 10.02 -1.15
CA ARG A 141 -18.35 9.88 0.24
C ARG A 141 -18.52 11.25 0.92
N ILE A 142 -17.70 12.21 0.56
CA ILE A 142 -17.73 13.58 1.04
C ILE A 142 -17.98 14.52 -0.13
N SER A 143 -18.82 15.54 0.06
CA SER A 143 -19.02 16.59 -0.95
C SER A 143 -17.77 17.46 -1.09
N GLU A 144 -17.58 18.12 -2.24
CA GLU A 144 -16.50 19.11 -2.42
C GLU A 144 -16.54 20.16 -1.32
N HIS A 145 -17.72 20.75 -1.06
CA HIS A 145 -17.91 21.75 -0.01
C HIS A 145 -17.41 21.27 1.36
N ASP A 146 -17.78 20.04 1.76
CA ASP A 146 -17.40 19.49 3.05
C ASP A 146 -15.92 19.10 3.11
N TYR A 147 -15.33 18.67 1.97
CA TYR A 147 -13.89 18.44 1.86
C TYR A 147 -13.11 19.73 2.09
N LEU A 148 -13.48 20.82 1.41
CA LEU A 148 -12.84 22.13 1.57
C LEU A 148 -12.97 22.65 3.01
N ALA A 149 -14.14 22.47 3.63
CA ALA A 149 -14.38 22.82 5.02
C ALA A 149 -13.50 21.99 5.98
N ALA A 150 -13.38 20.68 5.75
CA ALA A 150 -12.52 19.79 6.54
C ALA A 150 -11.04 20.21 6.43
N VAL A 151 -10.51 20.44 5.23
CA VAL A 151 -9.13 20.92 5.03
C VAL A 151 -8.91 22.25 5.75
N SER A 152 -9.85 23.18 5.67
CA SER A 152 -9.78 24.46 6.36
C SER A 152 -9.73 24.28 7.88
N ALA A 153 -10.53 23.38 8.45
CA ALA A 153 -10.54 23.06 9.88
C ALA A 153 -9.24 22.35 10.32
N LEU A 154 -8.71 21.43 9.52
CA LEU A 154 -7.44 20.76 9.79
C LEU A 154 -6.27 21.76 9.80
N ARG A 155 -6.27 22.74 8.90
CA ARG A 155 -5.29 23.84 8.95
C ARG A 155 -5.36 24.65 10.24
N GLN A 156 -6.57 24.84 10.82
CA GLN A 156 -6.70 25.52 12.12
C GLN A 156 -6.10 24.67 13.26
N HIS A 157 -6.16 23.33 13.18
CA HIS A 157 -5.44 22.46 14.11
C HIS A 157 -3.93 22.63 14.00
N ILE A 158 -3.39 22.72 12.78
CA ILE A 158 -1.97 22.97 12.54
C ILE A 158 -1.56 24.35 13.08
N LEU A 159 -2.34 25.40 12.80
CA LEU A 159 -2.09 26.75 13.29
C LEU A 159 -2.07 26.86 14.82
N ARG A 160 -2.88 26.07 15.52
CA ARG A 160 -2.91 26.00 16.98
C ARG A 160 -1.78 25.17 17.58
N GLY A 161 -1.02 24.46 16.74
CA GLY A 161 0.05 23.57 17.17
C GLY A 161 -0.39 22.17 17.62
N ASP A 162 -1.61 21.75 17.26
CA ASP A 162 -2.12 20.40 17.57
C ASP A 162 -1.38 19.33 16.76
N CYS A 163 -0.95 19.67 15.53
CA CYS A 163 -0.14 18.82 14.65
C CYS A 163 0.66 19.67 13.65
N TYR A 164 1.62 19.06 12.98
CA TYR A 164 2.45 19.71 11.94
C TYR A 164 1.97 19.40 10.52
N GLU A 165 1.56 18.16 10.30
CA GLU A 165 1.05 17.63 9.05
C GLU A 165 0.02 16.56 9.35
N ILE A 166 -1.01 16.44 8.50
CA ILE A 166 -2.02 15.39 8.54
C ILE A 166 -2.32 14.90 7.13
N ASN A 167 -2.26 13.59 6.92
CA ASN A 167 -2.74 12.98 5.67
C ASN A 167 -4.27 12.81 5.76
N PHE A 168 -5.01 13.59 4.94
CA PHE A 168 -6.47 13.58 4.90
C PHE A 168 -6.97 12.93 3.61
N CYS A 169 -7.88 11.97 3.72
CA CYS A 169 -8.35 11.17 2.61
C CYS A 169 -9.88 11.21 2.46
N GLN A 170 -10.35 10.93 1.24
CA GLN A 170 -11.76 10.74 0.91
C GLN A 170 -11.96 9.42 0.17
N GLU A 171 -13.16 8.85 0.31
CA GLU A 171 -13.58 7.62 -0.37
C GLU A 171 -14.45 7.92 -1.58
N PHE A 172 -14.17 7.20 -2.66
CA PHE A 172 -15.00 7.06 -3.86
C PHE A 172 -15.53 5.63 -3.89
N TYR A 173 -16.83 5.44 -4.15
CA TYR A 173 -17.43 4.12 -4.08
C TYR A 173 -18.56 3.91 -5.08
N ALA A 174 -18.87 2.65 -5.31
CA ALA A 174 -20.07 2.20 -6.01
C ALA A 174 -20.66 0.98 -5.32
N GLU A 175 -21.99 0.89 -5.34
CA GLU A 175 -22.75 -0.20 -4.73
C GLU A 175 -23.42 -1.04 -5.82
N ASP A 176 -23.71 -2.29 -5.52
CA ASP A 176 -24.32 -3.29 -6.42
C ASP A 176 -23.56 -3.48 -7.75
N VAL A 177 -22.24 -3.40 -7.69
CA VAL A 177 -21.36 -3.49 -8.87
C VAL A 177 -20.89 -4.92 -9.09
N ARG A 178 -20.78 -5.33 -10.36
CA ARG A 178 -20.14 -6.58 -10.76
C ARG A 178 -18.96 -6.26 -11.67
N ILE A 179 -17.76 -6.49 -11.16
CA ILE A 179 -16.52 -6.37 -11.92
C ILE A 179 -15.81 -7.73 -12.01
N ASP A 180 -14.88 -7.83 -12.95
CA ASP A 180 -13.84 -8.85 -12.92
C ASP A 180 -12.56 -8.21 -12.35
N PRO A 181 -12.16 -8.56 -11.10
CA PRO A 181 -11.01 -7.93 -10.47
C PRO A 181 -9.69 -8.19 -11.21
N LEU A 182 -9.59 -9.30 -11.95
CA LEU A 182 -8.39 -9.61 -12.74
C LEU A 182 -8.25 -8.68 -13.95
N ILE A 183 -9.36 -8.39 -14.66
CA ILE A 183 -9.37 -7.44 -15.76
C ILE A 183 -9.06 -6.03 -15.23
N VAL A 184 -9.63 -5.67 -14.08
CA VAL A 184 -9.35 -4.37 -13.44
C VAL A 184 -7.87 -4.26 -13.07
N PHE A 185 -7.25 -5.34 -12.56
CA PHE A 185 -5.83 -5.36 -12.26
C PHE A 185 -4.98 -5.17 -13.51
N ASP A 186 -5.28 -5.89 -14.59
CA ASP A 186 -4.53 -5.80 -15.85
C ASP A 186 -4.60 -4.37 -16.43
N LYS A 187 -5.80 -3.78 -16.47
CA LYS A 187 -6.00 -2.39 -16.92
C LYS A 187 -5.25 -1.39 -16.02
N LEU A 188 -5.35 -1.52 -14.68
CA LEU A 188 -4.65 -0.63 -13.77
C LEU A 188 -3.14 -0.75 -13.90
N ALA A 189 -2.63 -1.96 -14.01
CA ALA A 189 -1.22 -2.24 -14.17
C ALA A 189 -0.66 -1.68 -15.50
N ALA A 190 -1.48 -1.62 -16.56
CA ALA A 190 -1.09 -1.03 -17.84
C ALA A 190 -1.01 0.50 -17.78
N ILE A 191 -1.97 1.17 -17.12
CA ILE A 191 -2.00 2.64 -17.08
C ILE A 191 -1.24 3.24 -15.90
N SER A 192 -0.98 2.47 -14.84
CA SER A 192 -0.26 2.90 -13.64
C SER A 192 0.74 1.83 -13.19
N PRO A 193 1.76 1.51 -14.01
CA PRO A 193 2.79 0.56 -13.63
C PRO A 193 3.62 1.14 -12.48
N ASN A 194 3.61 0.47 -11.34
CA ASN A 194 4.33 0.87 -10.15
C ASN A 194 5.02 -0.33 -9.47
N PRO A 195 6.14 -0.11 -8.77
CA PRO A 195 7.06 -1.18 -8.35
C PRO A 195 6.57 -2.08 -7.22
N PHE A 196 5.53 -1.67 -6.51
CA PHE A 196 4.94 -2.44 -5.42
C PHE A 196 3.48 -2.77 -5.71
N SER A 197 3.20 -3.16 -6.97
CA SER A 197 1.89 -3.58 -7.41
C SER A 197 1.49 -4.91 -6.77
N ALA A 198 0.21 -5.05 -6.44
CA ALA A 198 -0.32 -6.28 -5.86
C ALA A 198 -1.73 -6.60 -6.41
N TYR A 199 -1.95 -7.87 -6.74
CA TYR A 199 -3.28 -8.43 -6.93
C TYR A 199 -3.53 -9.43 -5.81
N TYR A 200 -4.38 -9.03 -4.86
CA TYR A 200 -4.60 -9.75 -3.62
C TYR A 200 -6.06 -10.15 -3.47
N ARG A 201 -6.28 -11.38 -3.05
CA ARG A 201 -7.60 -11.93 -2.75
C ARG A 201 -7.58 -12.63 -1.41
N PHE A 202 -8.55 -12.31 -0.57
CA PHE A 202 -8.83 -13.04 0.65
C PHE A 202 -10.35 -13.35 0.70
N ASN A 203 -10.73 -14.55 0.26
CA ASN A 203 -12.11 -14.99 0.03
C ASN A 203 -12.85 -14.10 -0.99
N ASP A 204 -13.85 -13.36 -0.55
CA ASP A 204 -14.65 -12.45 -1.39
C ASP A 204 -14.09 -11.03 -1.49
N GLN A 205 -13.04 -10.71 -0.72
CA GLN A 205 -12.38 -9.42 -0.74
C GLN A 205 -11.20 -9.41 -1.71
N TYR A 206 -11.17 -8.39 -2.56
CA TYR A 206 -10.10 -8.16 -3.53
C TYR A 206 -9.46 -6.80 -3.33
N CYS A 207 -8.14 -6.75 -3.44
CA CYS A 207 -7.37 -5.52 -3.55
C CYS A 207 -6.58 -5.54 -4.85
N VAL A 208 -6.84 -4.54 -5.68
CA VAL A 208 -6.09 -4.25 -6.92
C VAL A 208 -5.22 -3.04 -6.63
N CYS A 209 -3.94 -3.24 -6.44
CA CYS A 209 -3.00 -2.24 -5.93
C CYS A 209 -1.94 -1.91 -6.96
N ALA A 210 -1.74 -0.62 -7.23
CA ALA A 210 -0.66 -0.08 -8.04
C ALA A 210 0.22 0.88 -7.21
N SER A 211 0.73 0.38 -6.08
CA SER A 211 1.50 1.20 -5.15
C SER A 211 2.89 1.54 -5.68
N PRO A 212 3.32 2.81 -5.58
CA PRO A 212 4.69 3.21 -5.81
C PRO A 212 5.59 3.10 -4.58
N GLU A 213 5.03 2.85 -3.38
CA GLU A 213 5.71 3.11 -2.11
C GLU A 213 6.00 1.82 -1.33
N ARG A 214 7.25 1.65 -0.89
CA ARG A 214 7.65 0.66 0.10
C ARG A 214 7.42 1.19 1.50
N TYR A 215 6.66 0.44 2.30
CA TYR A 215 6.48 0.73 3.71
C TYR A 215 7.72 0.31 4.51
N LEU A 216 8.01 -0.97 4.55
CA LEU A 216 9.09 -1.52 5.35
C LEU A 216 9.64 -2.81 4.76
N GLN A 217 10.97 -2.90 4.69
CA GLN A 217 11.70 -4.10 4.25
C GLN A 217 12.75 -4.48 5.29
N LYS A 218 12.94 -5.77 5.48
CA LYS A 218 14.06 -6.33 6.23
C LYS A 218 14.83 -7.31 5.36
N LYS A 219 16.16 -7.19 5.36
CA LYS A 219 17.09 -8.14 4.77
C LYS A 219 18.26 -8.39 5.73
N GLY A 220 18.38 -9.63 6.20
CA GLY A 220 19.28 -9.92 7.31
C GLY A 220 18.92 -9.07 8.54
N ASN A 221 19.85 -8.29 9.05
CA ASN A 221 19.61 -7.38 10.18
C ASN A 221 19.25 -5.95 9.76
N ARG A 222 19.32 -5.62 8.47
CA ARG A 222 19.01 -4.28 8.00
C ARG A 222 17.52 -4.13 7.75
N ILE A 223 16.95 -3.05 8.27
CA ILE A 223 15.58 -2.62 8.01
C ILE A 223 15.64 -1.31 7.24
N CYS A 224 14.76 -1.13 6.25
CA CYS A 224 14.63 0.15 5.56
C CYS A 224 13.18 0.48 5.25
N SER A 225 12.90 1.78 5.17
CA SER A 225 11.64 2.36 4.71
C SER A 225 11.94 3.42 3.65
N GLN A 226 11.06 3.51 2.64
CA GLN A 226 11.25 4.42 1.50
C GLN A 226 10.03 5.33 1.30
N PRO A 227 9.80 6.28 2.21
CA PRO A 227 8.66 7.18 2.10
C PRO A 227 8.75 8.08 0.87
N ILE A 228 7.60 8.31 0.24
CA ILE A 228 7.43 9.18 -0.91
C ILE A 228 6.68 10.43 -0.48
N LYS A 229 7.26 11.59 -0.78
CA LYS A 229 6.57 12.90 -0.74
C LYS A 229 7.07 13.74 -1.90
N GLY A 230 6.12 14.34 -2.62
CA GLY A 230 6.42 15.10 -3.80
C GLY A 230 6.30 14.29 -5.09
N THR A 231 5.44 14.77 -5.97
CA THR A 231 5.18 14.14 -7.27
C THR A 231 5.03 15.20 -8.35
N SER A 232 5.66 14.98 -9.50
CA SER A 232 5.49 15.82 -10.69
C SER A 232 5.15 14.95 -11.89
N ARG A 233 4.18 15.40 -12.72
CA ARG A 233 3.76 14.66 -13.92
C ARG A 233 4.85 14.67 -14.97
N ARG A 234 5.08 13.53 -15.63
CA ARG A 234 5.98 13.39 -16.77
C ARG A 234 5.47 14.16 -17.98
N GLN A 235 6.38 14.73 -18.75
CA GLN A 235 6.11 15.43 -20.02
C GLN A 235 6.75 14.67 -21.20
N LEU A 236 6.31 13.41 -21.40
CA LEU A 236 6.96 12.45 -22.31
C LEU A 236 7.08 12.95 -23.78
N ALA A 237 6.18 13.84 -24.21
CA ALA A 237 6.22 14.42 -25.54
C ALA A 237 7.32 15.49 -25.72
N ASN A 238 7.93 15.98 -24.63
CA ASN A 238 8.91 17.05 -24.65
C ASN A 238 9.98 16.84 -23.58
N ALA A 239 11.15 16.33 -23.96
CA ALA A 239 12.25 16.01 -23.05
C ALA A 239 12.74 17.21 -22.22
N ILE A 240 12.71 18.45 -22.77
CA ILE A 240 13.11 19.66 -22.05
C ILE A 240 12.08 20.00 -20.97
N ALA A 241 10.78 19.89 -21.28
CA ALA A 241 9.72 20.11 -20.33
C ALA A 241 9.73 19.04 -19.23
N ASP A 242 10.03 17.78 -19.56
CA ASP A 242 10.15 16.67 -18.61
C ASP A 242 11.32 16.89 -17.64
N ASP A 243 12.48 17.27 -18.12
CA ASP A 243 13.64 17.62 -17.29
C ASP A 243 13.37 18.86 -16.41
N THR A 244 12.63 19.82 -16.94
CA THR A 244 12.19 21.01 -16.17
C THR A 244 11.26 20.60 -15.03
N ALA A 245 10.30 19.71 -15.28
CA ALA A 245 9.38 19.18 -14.25
C ALA A 245 10.15 18.41 -13.17
N LYS A 246 11.14 17.61 -13.55
CA LYS A 246 12.03 16.90 -12.63
C LYS A 246 12.84 17.86 -11.76
N ARG A 247 13.46 18.89 -12.38
CA ARG A 247 14.23 19.90 -11.63
C ARG A 247 13.35 20.73 -10.71
N TYR A 248 12.15 21.12 -11.14
CA TYR A 248 11.20 21.83 -10.32
C TYR A 248 10.85 21.04 -9.04
N LEU A 249 10.60 19.74 -9.18
CA LEU A 249 10.37 18.85 -8.04
C LEU A 249 11.60 18.80 -7.11
N ALA A 250 12.79 18.64 -7.68
CA ALA A 250 14.04 18.59 -6.92
C ALA A 250 14.36 19.88 -6.16
N GLU A 251 13.90 21.04 -6.65
CA GLU A 251 14.15 22.36 -6.05
C GLU A 251 13.02 22.86 -5.16
N SER A 252 11.85 22.20 -5.18
CA SER A 252 10.65 22.60 -4.44
C SER A 252 10.90 22.59 -2.93
N ALA A 253 10.88 23.77 -2.32
CA ALA A 253 11.01 23.92 -0.87
C ALA A 253 9.82 23.31 -0.11
N LYS A 254 8.60 23.35 -0.70
CA LYS A 254 7.40 22.72 -0.14
C LYS A 254 7.60 21.21 -0.03
N GLU A 255 7.92 20.56 -1.16
CA GLU A 255 8.05 19.10 -1.23
C GLU A 255 9.19 18.57 -0.33
N LYS A 256 10.32 19.30 -0.29
CA LYS A 256 11.43 19.00 0.63
C LYS A 256 11.02 19.10 2.09
N SER A 257 10.25 20.12 2.45
CA SER A 257 9.79 20.31 3.83
C SER A 257 8.85 19.19 4.27
N GLU A 258 7.92 18.78 3.41
CA GLU A 258 7.02 17.66 3.67
C GLU A 258 7.79 16.33 3.74
N ASN A 259 8.76 16.12 2.85
CA ASN A 259 9.59 14.91 2.84
C ASN A 259 10.42 14.78 4.13
N VAL A 260 11.05 15.89 4.60
CA VAL A 260 11.82 15.87 5.87
C VAL A 260 10.94 15.49 7.05
N MET A 261 9.69 15.97 7.13
CA MET A 261 8.79 15.61 8.22
C MET A 261 8.51 14.10 8.25
N VAL A 262 8.25 13.50 7.08
CA VAL A 262 8.02 12.06 7.00
C VAL A 262 9.30 11.27 7.29
N VAL A 263 10.45 11.72 6.82
CA VAL A 263 11.76 11.11 7.14
C VAL A 263 12.01 11.12 8.64
N ASP A 264 11.71 12.21 9.34
CA ASP A 264 11.87 12.28 10.80
C ASP A 264 10.90 11.35 11.54
N LEU A 265 9.67 11.19 11.06
CA LEU A 265 8.73 10.20 11.59
C LEU A 265 9.28 8.78 11.44
N VAL A 266 9.76 8.42 10.25
CA VAL A 266 10.34 7.10 9.98
C VAL A 266 11.58 6.86 10.84
N ARG A 267 12.46 7.85 10.98
CA ARG A 267 13.64 7.76 11.88
C ARG A 267 13.22 7.51 13.33
N ASN A 268 12.20 8.23 13.81
CA ASN A 268 11.66 8.02 15.15
C ASN A 268 11.10 6.61 15.32
N ASP A 269 10.31 6.13 14.35
CA ASP A 269 9.71 4.81 14.38
C ASP A 269 10.79 3.71 14.40
N LEU A 270 11.76 3.76 13.48
CA LEU A 270 12.86 2.80 13.42
C LEU A 270 13.74 2.82 14.68
N SER A 271 13.92 3.99 15.31
CA SER A 271 14.74 4.11 16.54
C SER A 271 14.22 3.30 17.72
N ARG A 272 12.94 2.88 17.69
CA ARG A 272 12.31 2.07 18.74
C ARG A 272 12.77 0.60 18.72
N VAL A 273 13.21 0.11 17.56
CA VAL A 273 13.55 -1.31 17.35
C VAL A 273 14.96 -1.51 16.79
N CYS A 274 15.61 -0.45 16.33
CA CYS A 274 16.97 -0.51 15.83
C CYS A 274 18.01 -0.27 16.93
N ARG A 275 19.21 -0.76 16.70
CA ARG A 275 20.37 -0.54 17.57
C ARG A 275 20.62 0.98 17.73
N PRO A 276 20.89 1.47 18.94
CA PRO A 276 21.20 2.87 19.16
C PRO A 276 22.31 3.37 18.24
N GLY A 277 22.04 4.48 17.52
CA GLY A 277 23.01 5.10 16.60
C GLY A 277 23.11 4.45 15.21
N SER A 278 22.33 3.37 14.92
CA SER A 278 22.35 2.72 13.61
C SER A 278 21.37 3.31 12.60
N VAL A 279 20.37 4.10 13.06
CA VAL A 279 19.37 4.70 12.15
C VAL A 279 20.02 5.82 11.36
N THR A 280 20.02 5.69 10.04
CA THR A 280 20.61 6.63 9.08
C THR A 280 19.63 7.01 7.99
N VAL A 281 19.83 8.16 7.38
CA VAL A 281 19.18 8.56 6.13
C VAL A 281 20.18 8.27 5.01
N ASP A 282 19.96 7.18 4.29
CA ASP A 282 20.89 6.74 3.25
C ASP A 282 20.76 7.57 2.00
N GLU A 283 19.54 8.03 1.71
CA GLU A 283 19.24 8.95 0.64
C GLU A 283 18.16 9.95 1.08
N LEU A 284 18.39 11.23 0.82
CA LEU A 284 17.46 12.30 1.09
C LEU A 284 17.11 13.04 -0.21
N PHE A 285 15.79 13.14 -0.51
CA PHE A 285 15.28 13.84 -1.70
C PHE A 285 15.70 13.24 -3.05
N GLY A 286 15.89 11.91 -3.14
CA GLY A 286 16.16 11.23 -4.40
C GLY A 286 15.00 11.43 -5.40
N ILE A 287 15.31 11.80 -6.66
CA ILE A 287 14.27 11.98 -7.68
C ILE A 287 14.28 10.79 -8.63
N TYR A 288 13.21 10.00 -8.55
CA TYR A 288 12.99 8.81 -9.36
C TYR A 288 11.96 9.08 -10.45
N SER A 289 12.28 8.64 -11.68
CA SER A 289 11.40 8.83 -12.83
C SER A 289 10.66 7.54 -13.14
N PHE A 290 9.37 7.53 -12.87
CA PHE A 290 8.45 6.47 -13.24
C PHE A 290 7.83 6.75 -14.63
N PRO A 291 7.12 5.81 -15.26
CA PRO A 291 6.54 6.04 -16.58
C PRO A 291 5.66 7.27 -16.68
N GLN A 292 4.90 7.60 -15.62
CA GLN A 292 3.92 8.70 -15.63
C GLN A 292 4.33 9.92 -14.78
N VAL A 293 5.21 9.71 -13.79
CA VAL A 293 5.54 10.73 -12.79
C VAL A 293 7.02 10.71 -12.43
N HIS A 294 7.53 11.85 -11.98
CA HIS A 294 8.72 11.92 -11.13
C HIS A 294 8.28 11.94 -9.68
N GLN A 295 8.96 11.22 -8.82
CA GLN A 295 8.68 11.17 -7.39
C GLN A 295 9.92 11.46 -6.58
N MET A 296 9.74 12.15 -5.44
CA MET A 296 10.79 12.39 -4.47
C MET A 296 10.71 11.31 -3.39
N ILE A 297 11.74 10.47 -3.32
CA ILE A 297 11.85 9.34 -2.42
C ILE A 297 13.05 9.56 -1.50
N SER A 298 12.86 9.29 -0.22
CA SER A 298 13.98 9.23 0.73
C SER A 298 14.10 7.81 1.28
N THR A 299 15.30 7.38 1.60
CA THR A 299 15.57 6.06 2.17
C THR A 299 16.12 6.24 3.57
N VAL A 300 15.43 5.63 4.55
CA VAL A 300 15.86 5.59 5.95
C VAL A 300 16.07 4.13 6.31
N SER A 301 17.23 3.81 6.89
CA SER A 301 17.55 2.46 7.32
C SER A 301 18.11 2.41 8.72
N GLY A 302 18.15 1.18 9.28
CA GLY A 302 18.77 0.91 10.57
C GLY A 302 19.08 -0.58 10.73
N GLU A 303 19.88 -0.93 11.74
CA GLU A 303 20.14 -2.31 12.11
C GLU A 303 19.19 -2.73 13.23
N LEU A 304 18.44 -3.80 13.02
CA LEU A 304 17.54 -4.37 14.02
C LEU A 304 18.34 -4.73 15.29
N ALA A 305 17.83 -4.31 16.44
CA ALA A 305 18.44 -4.64 17.72
C ALA A 305 18.17 -6.11 18.08
N GLU A 306 19.06 -6.69 18.87
CA GLU A 306 18.91 -8.06 19.36
C GLU A 306 17.65 -8.19 20.22
N GLY A 307 16.91 -9.28 20.04
CA GLY A 307 15.67 -9.56 20.76
C GLY A 307 14.41 -9.01 20.12
N TYR A 308 14.51 -8.27 19.01
CA TYR A 308 13.37 -7.85 18.20
C TYR A 308 13.24 -8.70 16.95
N ASP A 309 12.00 -8.97 16.55
CA ASP A 309 11.68 -9.64 15.31
C ASP A 309 10.91 -8.74 14.32
N TRP A 310 10.45 -9.31 13.21
CA TRP A 310 9.71 -8.58 12.19
C TRP A 310 8.35 -8.06 12.69
N ILE A 311 7.70 -8.76 13.61
CA ILE A 311 6.40 -8.36 14.20
C ILE A 311 6.59 -7.13 15.08
N ASP A 312 7.69 -7.10 15.86
CA ASP A 312 8.05 -5.92 16.65
C ASP A 312 8.34 -4.71 15.77
N CYS A 313 9.02 -4.92 14.62
CA CYS A 313 9.26 -3.87 13.64
C CYS A 313 7.95 -3.27 13.12
N ILE A 314 7.02 -4.11 12.71
CA ILE A 314 5.69 -3.66 12.25
C ILE A 314 4.98 -2.93 13.40
N LYS A 315 4.87 -3.52 14.58
CA LYS A 315 4.16 -2.93 15.72
C LYS A 315 4.71 -1.56 16.13
N ALA A 316 6.02 -1.37 16.03
CA ALA A 316 6.68 -0.11 16.37
C ALA A 316 6.50 1.00 15.33
N THR A 317 6.33 0.64 14.05
CA THR A 317 6.33 1.60 12.93
C THR A 317 4.94 1.82 12.30
N PHE A 318 3.98 0.92 12.54
CA PHE A 318 2.64 0.96 11.95
C PHE A 318 1.66 1.86 12.73
N PRO A 319 0.76 2.58 12.06
CA PRO A 319 0.72 2.83 10.61
C PRO A 319 1.87 3.73 10.14
N MET A 320 2.21 3.62 8.85
CA MET A 320 3.33 4.36 8.27
C MET A 320 3.15 5.89 8.36
N GLY A 321 4.26 6.59 8.59
CA GLY A 321 4.28 8.05 8.75
C GLY A 321 3.71 8.81 7.55
N SER A 322 3.97 8.33 6.32
CA SER A 322 3.51 8.94 5.07
C SER A 322 1.98 8.96 4.93
N MET A 323 1.28 8.06 5.62
CA MET A 323 -0.19 7.96 5.60
C MET A 323 -0.86 8.50 6.86
N THR A 324 -0.09 9.04 7.80
CA THR A 324 -0.58 9.60 9.06
C THR A 324 -0.20 11.07 9.20
N GLY A 325 0.87 11.39 9.87
CA GLY A 325 1.39 12.73 10.14
C GLY A 325 2.04 12.84 11.52
N ALA A 326 2.34 14.05 11.95
CA ALA A 326 3.06 14.32 13.18
C ALA A 326 2.31 15.32 14.10
N PRO A 327 2.15 15.04 15.41
CA PRO A 327 2.42 13.77 16.13
C PRO A 327 1.44 12.68 15.74
N LYS A 328 1.94 11.44 15.57
CA LYS A 328 1.19 10.31 14.98
C LYS A 328 -0.16 10.06 15.66
N LYS A 329 -0.22 9.90 16.98
CA LYS A 329 -1.45 9.62 17.73
C LYS A 329 -2.49 10.72 17.55
N LYS A 330 -2.09 11.99 17.74
CA LYS A 330 -3.00 13.15 17.61
C LYS A 330 -3.58 13.26 16.20
N VAL A 331 -2.75 13.01 15.20
CA VAL A 331 -3.17 13.03 13.80
C VAL A 331 -4.18 11.93 13.52
N MET A 332 -3.99 10.71 14.02
CA MET A 332 -4.95 9.61 13.83
C MET A 332 -6.31 9.88 14.51
N GLU A 333 -6.34 10.59 15.65
CA GLU A 333 -7.59 11.07 16.26
C GLU A 333 -8.31 12.09 15.37
N LEU A 334 -7.56 12.99 14.74
CA LEU A 334 -8.12 13.97 13.80
C LEU A 334 -8.61 13.32 12.51
N ILE A 335 -7.86 12.37 11.96
CA ILE A 335 -8.28 11.56 10.80
C ILE A 335 -9.64 10.93 11.07
N ASP A 336 -9.80 10.22 12.18
CA ASP A 336 -11.08 9.57 12.55
C ASP A 336 -12.23 10.58 12.78
N SER A 337 -11.90 11.84 13.10
CA SER A 337 -12.90 12.87 13.35
C SER A 337 -13.36 13.58 12.08
N TYR A 338 -12.50 13.70 11.07
CA TYR A 338 -12.76 14.49 9.85
C TYR A 338 -13.02 13.64 8.60
N GLU A 339 -12.44 12.43 8.50
CA GLU A 339 -12.79 11.50 7.44
C GLU A 339 -14.21 10.93 7.65
N GLN A 340 -14.87 10.52 6.57
CA GLN A 340 -16.24 10.00 6.62
C GLN A 340 -16.33 8.50 6.29
N SER A 341 -15.19 7.83 6.14
CA SER A 341 -15.09 6.40 5.87
C SER A 341 -13.99 5.76 6.69
N ARG A 342 -14.14 4.48 6.99
CA ARG A 342 -13.07 3.66 7.53
C ARG A 342 -12.05 3.39 6.45
N ARG A 343 -10.76 3.52 6.75
CA ARG A 343 -9.70 3.24 5.78
C ARG A 343 -9.57 1.75 5.48
N GLY A 344 -9.74 0.88 6.49
CA GLY A 344 -9.59 -0.56 6.33
C GLY A 344 -8.22 -0.94 5.79
N LEU A 345 -8.17 -1.60 4.62
CA LEU A 345 -6.92 -1.96 3.97
C LEU A 345 -6.23 -0.79 3.26
N PHE A 346 -6.94 0.27 2.87
CA PHE A 346 -6.31 1.50 2.38
C PHE A 346 -5.42 2.13 3.46
N SER A 347 -4.27 2.65 3.09
CA SER A 347 -3.24 3.12 4.04
C SER A 347 -2.69 2.02 4.96
N GLY A 348 -3.02 0.78 4.66
CA GLY A 348 -2.42 -0.40 5.25
C GLY A 348 -1.26 -0.92 4.41
N SER A 349 -1.00 -2.23 4.48
CA SER A 349 0.14 -2.85 3.81
C SER A 349 -0.19 -4.25 3.34
N ILE A 350 0.36 -4.64 2.18
CA ILE A 350 0.38 -6.02 1.67
C ILE A 350 1.84 -6.40 1.45
N GLY A 351 2.19 -7.64 1.77
CA GLY A 351 3.54 -8.14 1.57
C GLY A 351 3.72 -9.58 1.99
N TYR A 352 4.97 -9.93 2.24
CA TYR A 352 5.38 -11.29 2.58
C TYR A 352 6.48 -11.30 3.64
N VAL A 353 6.61 -12.45 4.30
CA VAL A 353 7.75 -12.86 5.10
C VAL A 353 8.27 -14.17 4.53
N ASN A 354 9.55 -14.26 4.21
CA ASN A 354 10.16 -15.47 3.66
C ASN A 354 10.63 -16.43 4.78
N PRO A 355 11.03 -17.67 4.45
CA PRO A 355 11.49 -18.66 5.43
C PRO A 355 12.70 -18.25 6.28
N SER A 356 13.50 -17.26 5.84
CA SER A 356 14.60 -16.69 6.63
C SER A 356 14.18 -15.55 7.56
N GLY A 357 12.89 -15.21 7.60
CA GLY A 357 12.36 -14.09 8.38
C GLY A 357 12.65 -12.70 7.77
N ASP A 358 13.11 -12.66 6.51
CA ASP A 358 13.16 -11.41 5.76
C ASP A 358 11.79 -11.09 5.17
N PHE A 359 11.48 -9.81 5.04
CA PHE A 359 10.17 -9.37 4.59
C PHE A 359 10.22 -8.12 3.71
N ASP A 360 9.17 -7.92 2.92
CA ASP A 360 8.94 -6.68 2.16
C ASP A 360 7.44 -6.37 2.12
N PHE A 361 7.07 -5.18 2.56
CA PHE A 361 5.71 -4.70 2.66
C PHE A 361 5.56 -3.36 1.96
N ASN A 362 4.52 -3.23 1.13
CA ASN A 362 4.16 -1.97 0.46
C ASN A 362 3.28 -1.08 1.34
N VAL A 363 3.00 0.14 0.88
CA VAL A 363 1.90 0.97 1.34
C VAL A 363 0.71 0.77 0.40
N VAL A 364 -0.45 0.38 0.90
CA VAL A 364 -1.64 0.18 0.06
C VAL A 364 -2.28 1.52 -0.28
N ILE A 365 -1.81 2.11 -1.37
CA ILE A 365 -2.31 3.33 -2.00
C ILE A 365 -2.48 3.11 -3.51
N ARG A 366 -3.15 4.02 -4.21
CA ARG A 366 -3.46 3.85 -5.65
C ARG A 366 -4.15 2.51 -5.93
N SER A 367 -5.11 2.16 -5.09
CA SER A 367 -5.69 0.83 -5.02
C SER A 367 -7.21 0.87 -5.11
N LEU A 368 -7.77 -0.13 -5.77
CA LEU A 368 -9.19 -0.44 -5.77
C LEU A 368 -9.46 -1.62 -4.86
N PHE A 369 -10.55 -1.53 -4.12
CA PHE A 369 -11.04 -2.58 -3.22
C PHE A 369 -12.41 -3.04 -3.68
N TYR A 370 -12.64 -4.34 -3.70
CA TYR A 370 -13.90 -4.91 -4.11
C TYR A 370 -14.29 -6.07 -3.20
N ASN A 371 -15.51 -6.02 -2.69
CA ASN A 371 -16.14 -7.16 -2.01
C ASN A 371 -17.18 -7.78 -2.94
N ALA A 372 -16.89 -8.99 -3.43
CA ALA A 372 -17.73 -9.70 -4.40
C ALA A 372 -19.07 -10.17 -3.79
N ALA A 373 -19.12 -10.44 -2.47
CA ALA A 373 -20.32 -10.87 -1.77
C ALA A 373 -21.33 -9.70 -1.62
N THR A 374 -20.84 -8.53 -1.22
CA THR A 374 -21.67 -7.32 -1.04
C THR A 374 -21.78 -6.49 -2.32
N ARG A 375 -20.95 -6.74 -3.32
CA ARG A 375 -20.80 -5.98 -4.56
C ARG A 375 -20.45 -4.51 -4.32
N TYR A 376 -19.69 -4.26 -3.27
CA TYR A 376 -19.18 -2.95 -2.92
C TYR A 376 -17.80 -2.76 -3.52
N LEU A 377 -17.64 -1.66 -4.26
CA LEU A 377 -16.38 -1.23 -4.86
C LEU A 377 -16.00 0.10 -4.27
N SER A 378 -14.73 0.28 -3.87
CA SER A 378 -14.25 1.59 -3.47
C SER A 378 -12.77 1.79 -3.74
N PHE A 379 -12.36 3.05 -3.73
CA PHE A 379 -10.97 3.47 -3.63
C PHE A 379 -10.90 4.76 -2.81
N GLN A 380 -9.74 5.03 -2.25
CA GLN A 380 -9.52 6.21 -1.44
C GLN A 380 -8.29 6.99 -1.95
N THR A 381 -8.37 8.32 -1.86
CA THR A 381 -7.28 9.22 -2.22
C THR A 381 -7.23 10.38 -1.22
N GLY A 382 -6.08 11.03 -1.13
CA GLY A 382 -5.90 12.18 -0.26
C GLY A 382 -4.51 12.77 -0.39
N GLY A 383 -4.21 13.71 0.47
CA GLY A 383 -2.94 14.44 0.51
C GLY A 383 -2.52 14.85 1.90
N GLY A 384 -1.26 15.27 2.02
CA GLY A 384 -0.71 15.82 3.24
C GLY A 384 -1.13 17.27 3.40
N ILE A 385 -1.96 17.55 4.40
CA ILE A 385 -2.38 18.90 4.74
C ILE A 385 -1.34 19.52 5.67
N THR A 386 -0.81 20.65 5.24
CA THR A 386 0.18 21.44 5.97
C THR A 386 -0.32 22.87 6.21
N TYR A 387 0.47 23.67 6.88
CA TYR A 387 0.19 25.10 7.08
C TYR A 387 -0.08 25.85 5.76
N ASN A 388 0.67 25.52 4.70
CA ASN A 388 0.61 26.20 3.42
C ASN A 388 -0.46 25.64 2.48
N SER A 389 -1.14 24.55 2.83
CA SER A 389 -2.15 23.92 1.98
C SER A 389 -3.31 24.85 1.69
N LYS A 390 -3.77 24.87 0.44
CA LYS A 390 -5.00 25.53 0.02
C LYS A 390 -6.07 24.49 -0.23
N PRO A 391 -7.26 24.62 0.36
CA PRO A 391 -8.31 23.61 0.27
C PRO A 391 -8.62 23.16 -1.17
N GLU A 392 -8.71 24.11 -2.10
CA GLU A 392 -9.02 23.86 -3.51
C GLU A 392 -7.89 23.09 -4.22
N ASP A 393 -6.62 23.43 -3.93
CA ASP A 393 -5.46 22.74 -4.49
C ASP A 393 -5.39 21.30 -3.97
N GLU A 394 -5.63 21.07 -2.67
CA GLU A 394 -5.65 19.73 -2.05
C GLU A 394 -6.81 18.86 -2.58
N TYR A 395 -7.99 19.47 -2.82
CA TYR A 395 -9.10 18.74 -3.44
C TYR A 395 -8.76 18.31 -4.87
N ALA A 396 -8.21 19.23 -5.67
CA ALA A 396 -7.77 18.93 -7.03
C ALA A 396 -6.68 17.83 -7.07
N GLU A 397 -5.72 17.87 -6.14
CA GLU A 397 -4.68 16.85 -6.01
C GLU A 397 -5.27 15.48 -5.63
N SER A 398 -6.25 15.45 -4.72
CA SER A 398 -6.96 14.23 -4.33
C SER A 398 -7.67 13.60 -5.55
N LEU A 399 -8.37 14.38 -6.37
CA LEU A 399 -9.01 13.91 -7.60
C LEU A 399 -7.99 13.39 -8.62
N LEU A 400 -6.88 14.11 -8.80
CA LEU A 400 -5.80 13.70 -9.72
C LEU A 400 -5.20 12.34 -9.33
N LYS A 401 -5.02 12.10 -8.02
CA LYS A 401 -4.54 10.79 -7.51
C LYS A 401 -5.53 9.66 -7.77
N GLY A 402 -6.83 9.98 -7.94
CA GLY A 402 -7.89 9.05 -8.30
C GLY A 402 -8.06 8.79 -9.80
N GLU A 403 -7.43 9.60 -10.67
CA GLU A 403 -7.68 9.61 -12.12
C GLU A 403 -7.52 8.23 -12.76
N ALA A 404 -6.46 7.48 -12.43
CA ALA A 404 -6.23 6.16 -12.98
C ALA A 404 -7.35 5.16 -12.62
N MET A 405 -7.80 5.16 -11.35
CA MET A 405 -8.90 4.30 -10.90
C MET A 405 -10.23 4.69 -11.56
N MET A 406 -10.51 5.99 -11.69
CA MET A 406 -11.71 6.47 -12.41
C MET A 406 -11.67 6.07 -13.88
N GLN A 407 -10.53 6.19 -14.55
CA GLN A 407 -10.37 5.85 -15.96
C GLN A 407 -10.68 4.38 -16.22
N ILE A 408 -10.11 3.43 -15.45
CA ILE A 408 -10.34 2.00 -15.68
C ILE A 408 -11.77 1.55 -15.35
N LEU A 409 -12.50 2.31 -14.54
CA LEU A 409 -13.90 2.03 -14.22
C LEU A 409 -14.88 2.65 -15.22
N SER A 410 -14.40 3.50 -16.13
CA SER A 410 -15.19 4.15 -17.20
C SER A 410 -14.88 3.64 -18.61
N THR A 411 -13.93 2.70 -18.75
CA THR A 411 -13.50 2.06 -20.00
C THR A 411 -13.62 0.54 -19.92
#